data_cf72f929bf03e6c960862bdcb6e44a88
#
_entry.id   cf72f929bf03e6c960862bdcb6e44a88
#
_cell.length_a   1.000
_cell.length_b   1.000
_cell.length_c   1.000
_cell.angle_alpha   90.00
_cell.angle_beta   90.00
_cell.angle_gamma   90.00
#
_symmetry.space_group_name_H-M   'P 1'
#
loop_
_entity.id
_entity.type
_entity.pdbx_description
1 polymer ?
#
loop_
_entity_poly.entity_id
_entity_poly.type
_entity_poly.pdbx_seq_one_letter_code
_entity_poly.pdbx_strand_id
1 'polypeptide(L)'
;MPSDQLSPRERAAALVHRYYMAYNNGDRPGMLALLTDDVAHDINQGPRESGRGAFAAFLQHMDARYRENLREVVILVSDDGLRAAAEYVVHGEYVATDTGLPEASGQHYALPGGAFFGIRFDDAGEPQISRVSSYYNLEQWRQQVAPGS
;
A
#
# COMPACT_ATOMS: atom_id res chain seq x y z
N MET A 1 -14.11 -21.71 12.70
CA MET A 1 -12.97 -21.72 13.63
C MET A 1 -12.91 -20.39 14.36
N PRO A 2 -12.77 -20.40 15.66
CA PRO A 2 -12.50 -19.16 16.38
C PRO A 2 -11.21 -18.52 15.91
N SER A 3 -11.16 -17.17 15.86
CA SER A 3 -9.99 -16.44 15.39
C SER A 3 -8.76 -16.67 16.29
N ASP A 4 -8.97 -17.00 17.57
CA ASP A 4 -7.88 -17.28 18.52
C ASP A 4 -7.15 -18.59 18.20
N GLN A 5 -7.69 -19.43 17.31
CA GLN A 5 -7.02 -20.65 16.84
C GLN A 5 -6.15 -20.42 15.61
N LEU A 6 -6.18 -19.22 15.04
CA LEU A 6 -5.32 -18.88 13.91
C LEU A 6 -3.88 -18.67 14.39
N SER A 7 -2.91 -19.12 13.59
CA SER A 7 -1.50 -18.85 13.86
C SER A 7 -1.18 -17.37 13.65
N PRO A 8 -0.06 -16.87 14.21
CA PRO A 8 0.41 -15.51 13.92
C PRO A 8 0.53 -15.25 12.42
N ARG A 9 1.05 -16.23 11.67
CA ARG A 9 1.16 -16.14 10.21
C ARG A 9 -0.20 -15.95 9.54
N GLU A 10 -1.20 -16.73 9.95
CA GLU A 10 -2.54 -16.63 9.38
C GLU A 10 -3.21 -15.29 9.72
N ARG A 11 -3.01 -14.80 10.96
CA ARG A 11 -3.53 -13.49 11.37
C ARG A 11 -2.88 -12.35 10.58
N ALA A 12 -1.58 -12.45 10.36
CA ALA A 12 -0.84 -11.47 9.58
C ALA A 12 -1.29 -11.47 8.11
N ALA A 13 -1.49 -12.65 7.53
CA ALA A 13 -1.99 -12.76 6.17
C ALA A 13 -3.38 -12.13 6.02
N ALA A 14 -4.28 -12.39 6.96
CA ALA A 14 -5.61 -11.79 6.96
C ALA A 14 -5.54 -10.27 7.07
N LEU A 15 -4.62 -9.74 7.90
CA LEU A 15 -4.42 -8.30 8.07
C LEU A 15 -4.02 -7.64 6.75
N VAL A 16 -3.02 -8.17 6.07
CA VAL A 16 -2.52 -7.60 4.82
C VAL A 16 -3.60 -7.72 3.73
N HIS A 17 -4.34 -8.81 3.72
CA HIS A 17 -5.45 -9.00 2.80
C HIS A 17 -6.52 -7.92 3.01
N ARG A 18 -6.91 -7.63 4.27
CA ARG A 18 -7.86 -6.56 4.59
C ARG A 18 -7.35 -5.19 4.16
N TYR A 19 -6.04 -4.95 4.31
CA TYR A 19 -5.41 -3.70 3.88
C TYR A 19 -5.62 -3.47 2.38
N TYR A 20 -5.36 -4.48 1.56
CA TYR A 20 -5.52 -4.34 0.10
C TYR A 20 -6.97 -4.33 -0.35
N MET A 21 -7.86 -5.02 0.36
CA MET A 21 -9.29 -4.91 0.09
C MET A 21 -9.78 -3.48 0.34
N ALA A 22 -9.38 -2.88 1.45
CA ALA A 22 -9.71 -1.48 1.75
C ALA A 22 -9.13 -0.53 0.70
N TYR A 23 -7.88 -0.78 0.29
CA TYR A 23 -7.22 -0.01 -0.77
C TYR A 23 -8.07 0.01 -2.05
N ASN A 24 -8.43 -1.17 -2.55
CA ASN A 24 -9.17 -1.30 -3.81
C ASN A 24 -10.61 -0.79 -3.71
N ASN A 25 -11.18 -0.78 -2.52
CA ASN A 25 -12.52 -0.22 -2.29
C ASN A 25 -12.50 1.29 -2.04
N GLY A 26 -11.31 1.91 -2.00
CA GLY A 26 -11.19 3.33 -1.68
C GLY A 26 -11.51 3.64 -0.22
N ASP A 27 -11.48 2.64 0.65
CA ASP A 27 -11.80 2.78 2.07
C ASP A 27 -10.55 3.22 2.85
N ARG A 28 -10.27 4.51 2.84
CA ARG A 28 -9.08 5.06 3.51
C ARG A 28 -9.15 4.94 5.03
N PRO A 29 -10.29 5.24 5.68
CA PRO A 29 -10.39 4.96 7.13
C PRO A 29 -10.16 3.50 7.47
N GLY A 30 -10.61 2.56 6.64
CA GLY A 30 -10.37 1.13 6.82
C GLY A 30 -8.90 0.78 6.73
N MET A 31 -8.15 1.39 5.79
CA MET A 31 -6.71 1.20 5.70
C MET A 31 -6.00 1.73 6.96
N LEU A 32 -6.32 2.96 7.36
CA LEU A 32 -5.67 3.62 8.50
C LEU A 32 -5.92 2.88 9.81
N ALA A 33 -7.10 2.28 9.98
CA ALA A 33 -7.44 1.52 11.19
C ALA A 33 -6.55 0.30 11.39
N LEU A 34 -5.90 -0.20 10.34
CA LEU A 34 -5.02 -1.38 10.41
C LEU A 34 -3.58 -1.03 10.75
N LEU A 35 -3.24 0.26 10.83
CA LEU A 35 -1.88 0.74 11.04
C LEU A 35 -1.64 1.06 12.51
N THR A 36 -0.39 0.90 12.97
CA THR A 36 0.00 1.43 14.28
C THR A 36 0.07 2.95 14.22
N ASP A 37 -0.02 3.61 15.39
CA ASP A 37 0.05 5.08 15.46
C ASP A 37 1.36 5.63 14.88
N ASP A 38 2.45 4.89 15.07
CA ASP A 38 3.80 5.27 14.64
C ASP A 38 4.24 4.63 13.34
N VAL A 39 3.30 4.16 12.52
CA VAL A 39 3.60 3.43 11.28
C VAL A 39 4.68 4.13 10.46
N ALA A 40 5.66 3.35 10.00
CA ALA A 40 6.70 3.83 9.09
C ALA A 40 6.26 3.61 7.65
N HIS A 41 6.39 4.62 6.82
CA HIS A 41 5.99 4.56 5.42
C HIS A 41 7.16 4.95 4.53
N ASP A 42 7.61 4.02 3.72
CA ASP A 42 8.70 4.22 2.75
C ASP A 42 8.09 4.15 1.35
N ILE A 43 8.16 5.28 0.64
CA ILE A 43 7.57 5.39 -0.70
C ILE A 43 8.73 5.35 -1.69
N ASN A 44 8.90 4.20 -2.33
CA ASN A 44 9.94 3.94 -3.31
C ASN A 44 11.32 4.34 -2.72
N GLN A 45 12.00 5.28 -3.33
CA GLN A 45 13.33 5.72 -2.91
C GLN A 45 13.30 7.04 -2.12
N GLY A 46 12.10 7.47 -1.70
CA GLY A 46 11.94 8.69 -0.94
C GLY A 46 12.29 8.52 0.54
N PRO A 47 12.32 9.61 1.30
CA PRO A 47 12.59 9.56 2.73
C PRO A 47 11.43 8.91 3.47
N ARG A 48 11.75 8.25 4.60
CA ARG A 48 10.74 7.63 5.45
C ARG A 48 9.85 8.70 6.07
N GLU A 49 8.54 8.47 5.98
CA GLU A 49 7.56 9.24 6.71
C GLU A 49 7.04 8.40 7.88
N SER A 50 6.73 9.04 8.99
CA SER A 50 6.29 8.33 10.19
C SER A 50 4.98 8.87 10.69
N GLY A 51 4.12 7.95 11.15
CA GLY A 51 2.87 8.28 11.78
C GLY A 51 1.66 8.12 10.86
N ARG A 52 0.52 7.83 11.51
CA ARG A 52 -0.75 7.63 10.80
C ARG A 52 -1.22 8.89 10.10
N GLY A 53 -0.95 10.07 10.67
CA GLY A 53 -1.31 11.35 10.07
C GLY A 53 -0.59 11.60 8.75
N ALA A 54 0.72 11.30 8.70
CA ALA A 54 1.49 11.42 7.46
C ALA A 54 0.98 10.43 6.40
N PHE A 55 0.63 9.22 6.82
CA PHE A 55 0.07 8.20 5.93
C PHE A 55 -1.26 8.69 5.34
N ALA A 56 -2.14 9.25 6.17
CA ALA A 56 -3.43 9.81 5.72
C ALA A 56 -3.22 10.94 4.71
N ALA A 57 -2.26 11.83 4.96
CA ALA A 57 -1.94 12.92 4.04
C ALA A 57 -1.46 12.39 2.68
N PHE A 58 -0.64 11.33 2.70
CA PHE A 58 -0.20 10.66 1.47
C PHE A 58 -1.38 10.10 0.68
N LEU A 59 -2.30 9.40 1.35
CA LEU A 59 -3.49 8.85 0.69
C LEU A 59 -4.36 9.94 0.08
N GLN A 60 -4.52 11.05 0.77
CA GLN A 60 -5.28 12.19 0.27
C GLN A 60 -4.63 12.79 -0.98
N HIS A 61 -3.30 12.92 -0.97
CA HIS A 61 -2.54 13.39 -2.11
C HIS A 61 -2.75 12.49 -3.33
N MET A 62 -2.66 11.18 -3.13
CA MET A 62 -2.84 10.20 -4.19
C MET A 62 -4.27 10.21 -4.74
N ASP A 63 -5.25 10.23 -3.86
CA ASP A 63 -6.66 10.21 -4.28
C ASP A 63 -7.07 11.44 -5.10
N ALA A 64 -6.40 12.57 -4.87
CA ALA A 64 -6.69 13.79 -5.63
C ALA A 64 -6.15 13.73 -7.06
N ARG A 65 -5.15 12.88 -7.33
CA ARG A 65 -4.40 12.90 -8.59
C ARG A 65 -4.46 11.62 -9.40
N TYR A 66 -4.77 10.50 -8.74
CA TYR A 66 -4.75 9.19 -9.39
C TYR A 66 -5.99 8.39 -9.05
N ARG A 67 -6.37 7.49 -9.97
CA ARG A 67 -7.36 6.44 -9.71
C ARG A 67 -6.62 5.12 -9.89
N GLU A 68 -6.42 4.38 -8.80
CA GLU A 68 -5.61 3.17 -8.83
C GLU A 68 -6.36 1.97 -8.29
N ASN A 69 -6.12 0.83 -8.92
CA ASN A 69 -6.62 -0.47 -8.52
C ASN A 69 -5.47 -1.46 -8.59
N LEU A 70 -5.28 -2.25 -7.56
CA LEU A 70 -4.23 -3.27 -7.53
C LEU A 70 -4.81 -4.59 -7.99
N ARG A 71 -4.13 -5.23 -8.94
CA ARG A 71 -4.53 -6.52 -9.51
C ARG A 71 -3.42 -7.54 -9.33
N GLU A 72 -3.80 -8.81 -9.42
CA GLU A 72 -2.87 -9.93 -9.31
C GLU A 72 -2.09 -9.88 -7.99
N VAL A 73 -2.77 -9.53 -6.89
CA VAL A 73 -2.14 -9.38 -5.59
C VAL A 73 -1.79 -10.75 -5.01
N VAL A 74 -0.51 -10.96 -4.71
CA VAL A 74 -0.02 -12.16 -4.03
C VAL A 74 0.63 -11.73 -2.71
N ILE A 75 0.19 -12.33 -1.61
CA ILE A 75 0.66 -12.00 -0.26
C ILE A 75 1.48 -13.16 0.28
N LEU A 76 2.69 -12.85 0.76
CA LEU A 76 3.62 -13.79 1.38
C LEU A 76 3.88 -13.34 2.81
N VAL A 77 3.91 -14.28 3.74
CA VAL A 77 4.06 -13.95 5.17
C VAL A 77 5.10 -14.86 5.79
N SER A 78 5.95 -14.30 6.66
CA SER A 78 6.92 -15.08 7.42
C SER A 78 6.23 -15.97 8.44
N ASP A 79 6.91 -17.04 8.86
CA ASP A 79 6.32 -18.03 9.78
C ASP A 79 5.90 -17.42 11.11
N ASP A 80 6.63 -16.41 11.61
CA ASP A 80 6.33 -15.74 12.87
C ASP A 80 5.25 -14.66 12.73
N GLY A 81 4.80 -14.34 11.52
CA GLY A 81 3.79 -13.31 11.28
C GLY A 81 4.28 -11.87 11.44
N LEU A 82 5.59 -11.66 11.63
CA LEU A 82 6.13 -10.32 11.88
C LEU A 82 6.52 -9.57 10.60
N ARG A 83 6.60 -10.27 9.48
CA ARG A 83 6.96 -9.70 8.18
C ARG A 83 6.04 -10.24 7.10
N ALA A 84 5.69 -9.37 6.15
CA ALA A 84 4.94 -9.78 4.99
C ALA A 84 5.44 -9.04 3.75
N ALA A 85 5.09 -9.57 2.60
CA ALA A 85 5.36 -8.94 1.32
C ALA A 85 4.14 -9.12 0.43
N ALA A 86 3.96 -8.22 -0.51
CA ALA A 86 2.94 -8.34 -1.54
C ALA A 86 3.53 -7.99 -2.89
N GLU A 87 3.10 -8.73 -3.90
CA GLU A 87 3.42 -8.46 -5.30
C GLU A 87 2.11 -8.16 -6.01
N TYR A 88 2.10 -7.17 -6.90
CA TYR A 88 0.87 -6.76 -7.59
C TYR A 88 1.19 -6.00 -8.87
N VAL A 89 0.14 -5.71 -9.64
CA VAL A 89 0.21 -4.76 -10.76
C VAL A 89 -0.74 -3.62 -10.45
N VAL A 90 -0.22 -2.39 -10.44
CA VAL A 90 -1.04 -1.19 -10.25
C VAL A 90 -1.64 -0.82 -11.60
N HIS A 91 -2.97 -0.77 -11.68
CA HIS A 91 -3.68 -0.23 -12.84
C HIS A 91 -4.19 1.14 -12.44
N GLY A 92 -3.70 2.17 -13.11
CA GLY A 92 -3.98 3.53 -12.70
C GLY A 92 -4.36 4.45 -13.85
N GLU A 93 -4.97 5.58 -13.46
CA GLU A 93 -5.29 6.69 -14.34
C GLU A 93 -4.79 7.97 -13.68
N TYR A 94 -4.04 8.76 -14.43
CA TYR A 94 -3.47 10.02 -13.95
C TYR A 94 -4.46 11.15 -14.27
N VAL A 95 -5.18 11.64 -13.26
CA VAL A 95 -6.34 12.52 -13.45
C VAL A 95 -6.09 13.98 -13.10
N ALA A 96 -5.09 14.28 -12.29
CA ALA A 96 -4.71 15.67 -11.96
C ALA A 96 -3.19 15.76 -11.84
N THR A 97 -2.64 16.88 -12.30
CA THR A 97 -1.20 17.04 -12.40
C THR A 97 -0.50 16.97 -11.04
N ASP A 98 0.56 16.16 -10.98
CA ASP A 98 1.40 15.99 -9.81
C ASP A 98 2.81 16.51 -10.08
N THR A 99 3.46 16.97 -9.00
CA THR A 99 4.83 17.48 -9.07
C THR A 99 5.79 16.40 -9.56
N GLY A 100 6.65 16.76 -10.51
CA GLY A 100 7.66 15.85 -11.04
C GLY A 100 7.18 14.94 -12.15
N LEU A 101 5.91 15.04 -12.54
CA LEU A 101 5.33 14.32 -13.66
C LEU A 101 4.84 15.28 -14.73
N PRO A 102 4.62 14.82 -15.97
CA PRO A 102 4.00 15.63 -17.01
C PRO A 102 2.59 16.07 -16.61
N GLU A 103 2.00 16.98 -17.40
CA GLU A 103 0.63 17.39 -17.19
C GLU A 103 -0.33 16.20 -17.33
N ALA A 104 -1.30 16.11 -16.40
CA ALA A 104 -2.29 15.03 -16.42
C ALA A 104 -3.32 15.26 -17.52
N SER A 105 -3.62 14.19 -18.27
CA SER A 105 -4.62 14.17 -19.34
C SER A 105 -5.40 12.85 -19.36
N GLY A 106 -5.48 12.17 -18.22
CA GLY A 106 -6.16 10.88 -18.14
C GLY A 106 -5.31 9.71 -18.61
N GLN A 107 -3.98 9.86 -18.60
CA GLN A 107 -3.08 8.78 -19.02
C GLN A 107 -3.27 7.54 -18.15
N HIS A 108 -3.36 6.36 -18.78
CA HIS A 108 -3.44 5.09 -18.09
C HIS A 108 -2.07 4.46 -17.94
N TYR A 109 -1.87 3.74 -16.85
CA TYR A 109 -0.65 2.98 -16.65
C TYR A 109 -0.93 1.65 -15.99
N ALA A 110 -0.06 0.67 -16.27
CA ALA A 110 -0.02 -0.63 -15.61
C ALA A 110 1.41 -0.85 -15.15
N LEU A 111 1.61 -0.92 -13.83
CA LEU A 111 2.95 -0.87 -13.25
C LEU A 111 3.13 -2.02 -12.26
N PRO A 112 4.03 -2.97 -12.56
CA PRO A 112 4.38 -3.98 -11.56
C PRO A 112 5.02 -3.32 -10.34
N GLY A 113 4.66 -3.79 -9.16
CA GLY A 113 5.19 -3.26 -7.92
C GLY A 113 5.07 -4.25 -6.79
N GLY A 114 5.54 -3.83 -5.65
CA GLY A 114 5.48 -4.64 -4.46
C GLY A 114 5.66 -3.80 -3.20
N ALA A 115 5.32 -4.42 -2.07
CA ALA A 115 5.47 -3.76 -0.78
C ALA A 115 5.94 -4.77 0.26
N PHE A 116 6.67 -4.27 1.23
CA PHE A 116 7.11 -5.05 2.38
C PHE A 116 6.50 -4.46 3.63
N PHE A 117 6.06 -5.33 4.55
CA PHE A 117 5.33 -4.95 5.75
C PHE A 117 6.06 -5.38 7.00
N GLY A 118 6.15 -4.50 7.98
CA GLY A 118 6.41 -4.86 9.36
C GLY A 118 5.07 -5.01 10.08
N ILE A 119 4.96 -6.00 10.94
CA ILE A 119 3.72 -6.30 11.67
C ILE A 119 4.04 -6.41 13.15
N ARG A 120 3.18 -5.83 13.97
CA ARG A 120 3.28 -5.85 15.42
C ARG A 120 1.99 -6.41 15.99
N PHE A 121 2.11 -7.30 16.98
CA PHE A 121 0.95 -7.84 17.68
C PHE A 121 0.79 -7.08 18.99
N ASP A 122 -0.43 -6.69 19.31
CA ASP A 122 -0.73 -6.03 20.61
C ASP A 122 -0.86 -7.08 21.72
N ASP A 123 -1.15 -6.62 22.94
CA ASP A 123 -1.25 -7.50 24.12
C ASP A 123 -2.40 -8.50 24.01
N ALA A 124 -3.40 -8.20 23.19
CA ALA A 124 -4.53 -9.11 22.93
C ALA A 124 -4.24 -10.10 21.79
N GLY A 125 -3.04 -10.03 21.19
CA GLY A 125 -2.64 -10.88 20.07
C GLY A 125 -3.20 -10.42 18.71
N GLU A 126 -3.70 -9.19 18.63
CA GLU A 126 -4.19 -8.65 17.36
C GLU A 126 -3.07 -7.97 16.58
N PRO A 127 -2.92 -8.28 15.29
CA PRO A 127 -1.86 -7.70 14.48
C PRO A 127 -2.23 -6.33 13.95
N GLN A 128 -1.23 -5.45 13.86
CA GLN A 128 -1.32 -4.16 13.18
C GLN A 128 -0.10 -3.96 12.30
N ILE A 129 -0.25 -3.19 11.24
CA ILE A 129 0.85 -2.89 10.32
C ILE A 129 1.66 -1.74 10.92
N SER A 130 2.96 -2.01 11.16
CA SER A 130 3.88 -1.02 11.73
C SER A 130 4.80 -0.39 10.68
N ARG A 131 4.86 -0.97 9.47
CA ARG A 131 5.66 -0.46 8.36
C ARG A 131 5.06 -0.89 7.05
N VAL A 132 5.03 0.04 6.10
CA VAL A 132 4.71 -0.23 4.69
C VAL A 132 5.83 0.38 3.86
N SER A 133 6.56 -0.46 3.12
CA SER A 133 7.63 -0.01 2.23
C SER A 133 7.28 -0.45 0.81
N SER A 134 6.92 0.51 -0.04
CA SER A 134 6.46 0.25 -1.39
C SER A 134 7.55 0.53 -2.41
N TYR A 135 7.68 -0.32 -3.41
CA TYR A 135 8.68 -0.20 -4.46
C TYR A 135 8.05 -0.39 -5.83
N TYR A 136 8.45 0.47 -6.75
CA TYR A 136 8.04 0.41 -8.14
C TYR A 136 9.11 1.06 -9.01
N ASN A 137 9.03 0.83 -10.33
CA ASN A 137 9.98 1.41 -11.27
C ASN A 137 9.46 2.80 -11.69
N LEU A 138 10.05 3.85 -11.12
CA LEU A 138 9.66 5.23 -11.37
C LEU A 138 9.84 5.62 -12.84
N GLU A 139 10.92 5.16 -13.47
CA GLU A 139 11.21 5.45 -14.87
C GLU A 139 10.14 4.85 -15.78
N GLN A 140 9.73 3.61 -15.50
CA GLN A 140 8.67 2.96 -16.25
C GLN A 140 7.34 3.71 -16.10
N TRP A 141 7.04 4.18 -14.90
CA TRP A 141 5.85 4.99 -14.64
C TRP A 141 5.88 6.29 -15.46
N ARG A 142 7.02 7.00 -15.41
CA ARG A 142 7.20 8.24 -16.17
C ARG A 142 7.01 8.03 -17.66
N GLN A 143 7.51 6.92 -18.20
CA GLN A 143 7.34 6.58 -19.62
C GLN A 143 5.86 6.39 -19.96
N GLN A 144 5.10 5.73 -19.10
CA GLN A 144 3.69 5.44 -19.37
C GLN A 144 2.80 6.69 -19.29
N VAL A 145 3.16 7.68 -18.48
CA VAL A 145 2.39 8.93 -18.35
C VAL A 145 2.95 10.07 -19.20
N ALA A 146 4.02 9.82 -19.96
CA ALA A 146 4.61 10.82 -20.85
C ALA A 146 3.63 11.25 -21.94
N PRO A 147 3.74 12.52 -22.45
CA PRO A 147 2.87 12.99 -23.53
C PRO A 147 2.99 12.08 -24.75
N GLY A 148 1.87 11.73 -25.38
CA GLY A 148 1.82 10.87 -26.56
C GLY A 148 1.90 9.37 -26.27
N SER A 149 1.82 8.96 -25.02
CA SER A 149 1.81 7.55 -24.63
C SER A 149 0.45 6.89 -24.87
#